data_938044c31c5dca3ceb3f0e6c715365df
#
_entry.id   938044c31c5dca3ceb3f0e6c715365df
#
_cell.length_a   1.000
_cell.length_b   1.000
_cell.length_c   1.000
_cell.angle_alpha   90.00
_cell.angle_beta   90.00
_cell.angle_gamma   90.00
#
_symmetry.space_group_name_H-M   'P 1'
#
loop_
_entity.id
_entity.type
_entity.pdbx_description
1 polymer ?
#
loop_
_entity_poly.entity_id
_entity_poly.type
_entity_poly.pdbx_seq_one_letter_code
_entity_poly.pdbx_strand_id
1 'polypeptide(L)'
;MFRIGYFALASLLVLPACGRRPVATISADPDNVVATRWNARLSTPAAMQGVIQAGGRSWITSVDAGRRTRVDVELNNLVSGGQYPWVLRYGRCGAGGAEVARADSRNELSVGRDGRAKAGAEFDRYFPTTGDYMIEVLASSVNNTQVVACGNFAPPSMQPPR
;
A
#
# COMPACT_ATOMS: atom_id res chain seq x y z
N MET A 1 53.69 -77.00 5.53
CA MET A 1 53.64 -75.79 4.67
C MET A 1 52.22 -75.20 4.73
N PHE A 2 51.99 -74.22 5.61
CA PHE A 2 50.71 -73.58 5.81
C PHE A 2 50.74 -72.25 5.10
N ARG A 3 49.80 -72.03 4.16
CA ARG A 3 49.57 -70.74 3.47
C ARG A 3 48.37 -70.03 4.13
N ILE A 4 48.64 -68.94 4.79
CA ILE A 4 47.67 -68.08 5.43
C ILE A 4 47.21 -67.08 4.35
N GLY A 5 45.89 -67.17 3.99
CA GLY A 5 45.27 -66.23 3.08
C GLY A 5 44.73 -65.00 3.88
N TYR A 6 45.16 -63.85 3.47
CA TYR A 6 44.62 -62.58 4.01
C TYR A 6 43.31 -62.21 3.29
N PHE A 7 42.21 -62.20 4.03
CA PHE A 7 40.95 -61.61 3.56
C PHE A 7 40.99 -60.11 3.90
N ALA A 8 41.02 -59.28 2.89
CA ALA A 8 40.87 -57.85 3.02
C ALA A 8 39.34 -57.52 3.07
N LEU A 9 38.88 -57.10 4.23
CA LEU A 9 37.52 -56.52 4.38
C LEU A 9 37.54 -55.07 3.85
N ALA A 10 36.89 -54.85 2.73
CA ALA A 10 36.61 -53.49 2.24
C ALA A 10 35.36 -52.95 2.96
N SER A 11 35.52 -52.05 3.90
CA SER A 11 34.43 -51.32 4.55
C SER A 11 33.92 -50.23 3.61
N LEU A 12 32.73 -50.40 3.02
CA LEU A 12 32.00 -49.33 2.34
C LEU A 12 31.46 -48.34 3.36
N LEU A 13 32.05 -47.16 3.42
CA LEU A 13 31.50 -45.98 4.10
C LEU A 13 30.34 -45.42 3.27
N VAL A 14 29.11 -45.71 3.69
CA VAL A 14 27.90 -45.04 3.18
C VAL A 14 27.80 -43.70 3.90
N LEU A 15 28.15 -42.60 3.17
CA LEU A 15 27.91 -41.23 3.61
C LEU A 15 26.42 -40.93 3.48
N PRO A 16 25.71 -40.51 4.57
CA PRO A 16 24.35 -40.02 4.41
C PRO A 16 24.39 -38.70 3.68
N ALA A 17 23.88 -38.69 2.46
CA ALA A 17 23.59 -37.48 1.72
C ALA A 17 22.49 -36.72 2.49
N CYS A 18 22.87 -35.68 3.26
CA CYS A 18 21.95 -34.68 3.76
C CYS A 18 21.31 -34.00 2.56
N GLY A 19 20.16 -34.52 2.13
CA GLY A 19 19.31 -33.89 1.14
C GLY A 19 18.86 -32.54 1.69
N ARG A 20 19.50 -31.45 1.23
CA ARG A 20 18.95 -30.12 1.41
C ARG A 20 17.60 -30.10 0.69
N ARG A 21 16.52 -30.10 1.47
CA ARG A 21 15.19 -29.83 0.92
C ARG A 21 15.27 -28.47 0.24
N PRO A 22 14.85 -28.33 -1.02
CA PRO A 22 14.79 -27.02 -1.62
C PRO A 22 13.81 -26.19 -0.78
N VAL A 23 14.32 -25.12 -0.16
CA VAL A 23 13.47 -24.10 0.44
C VAL A 23 12.76 -23.47 -0.75
N ALA A 24 11.43 -23.65 -0.84
CA ALA A 24 10.64 -22.95 -1.81
C ALA A 24 10.78 -21.45 -1.52
N THR A 25 11.61 -20.78 -2.31
CA THR A 25 11.69 -19.33 -2.31
C THR A 25 10.39 -18.86 -2.93
N ILE A 26 9.46 -18.38 -2.11
CA ILE A 26 8.29 -17.65 -2.61
C ILE A 26 8.86 -16.31 -3.09
N SER A 27 9.19 -16.23 -4.38
CA SER A 27 9.39 -14.95 -5.05
C SER A 27 8.03 -14.27 -5.05
N ALA A 28 7.82 -13.32 -4.14
CA ALA A 28 6.74 -12.38 -4.28
C ALA A 28 7.05 -11.58 -5.54
N ASP A 29 6.35 -11.88 -6.63
CA ASP A 29 6.42 -11.12 -7.86
C ASP A 29 5.99 -9.69 -7.53
N PRO A 30 6.87 -8.68 -7.66
CA PRO A 30 6.53 -7.30 -7.37
C PRO A 30 5.34 -6.81 -8.21
N ASP A 31 5.09 -7.40 -9.37
CA ASP A 31 3.93 -7.11 -10.21
C ASP A 31 2.63 -7.64 -9.61
N ASN A 32 2.65 -8.74 -8.87
CA ASN A 32 1.49 -9.28 -8.16
C ASN A 32 1.08 -8.43 -6.94
N VAL A 33 2.02 -7.76 -6.29
CA VAL A 33 1.72 -6.85 -5.18
C VAL A 33 1.02 -5.58 -5.69
N VAL A 34 1.31 -5.14 -6.91
CA VAL A 34 0.67 -3.98 -7.54
C VAL A 34 -0.75 -4.30 -8.00
N ALA A 35 -1.04 -5.54 -8.41
CA ALA A 35 -2.36 -5.97 -8.87
C ALA A 35 -3.43 -6.07 -7.75
N THR A 36 -3.04 -6.00 -6.49
CA THR A 36 -3.95 -6.14 -5.34
C THR A 36 -4.26 -4.83 -4.62
N ARG A 37 -3.83 -3.70 -5.15
CA ARG A 37 -4.08 -2.40 -4.54
C ARG A 37 -4.77 -1.43 -5.51
N TRP A 38 -5.64 -0.61 -4.97
CA TRP A 38 -6.19 0.55 -5.67
C TRP A 38 -5.19 1.70 -5.58
N ASN A 39 -5.06 2.46 -6.66
CA ASN A 39 -4.12 3.59 -6.71
C ASN A 39 -4.86 4.86 -7.12
N ALA A 40 -4.50 5.98 -6.51
CA ALA A 40 -4.99 7.30 -6.87
C ALA A 40 -3.82 8.28 -7.04
N ARG A 41 -3.91 9.13 -8.05
CA ARG A 41 -3.06 10.33 -8.17
C ARG A 41 -3.85 11.50 -7.61
N LEU A 42 -3.25 12.22 -6.66
CA LEU A 42 -3.85 13.41 -6.07
C LEU A 42 -3.35 14.66 -6.77
N SER A 43 -4.24 15.60 -6.95
CA SER A 43 -3.94 16.94 -7.44
C SER A 43 -4.86 17.96 -6.78
N THR A 44 -4.44 19.22 -6.79
CA THR A 44 -5.26 20.31 -6.32
C THR A 44 -6.47 20.50 -7.22
N PRO A 45 -7.70 20.58 -6.67
CA PRO A 45 -8.90 20.92 -7.43
C PRO A 45 -8.80 22.27 -8.14
N ALA A 46 -9.47 22.43 -9.28
CA ALA A 46 -9.40 23.64 -10.09
C ALA A 46 -9.73 24.93 -9.30
N ALA A 47 -10.68 24.86 -8.37
CA ALA A 47 -11.06 25.97 -7.51
C ALA A 47 -9.94 26.46 -6.56
N MET A 48 -8.92 25.66 -6.32
CA MET A 48 -7.80 25.97 -5.44
C MET A 48 -6.48 26.18 -6.18
N GLN A 49 -6.48 26.03 -7.52
CA GLN A 49 -5.32 26.32 -8.36
C GLN A 49 -4.94 27.78 -8.24
N GLY A 50 -3.66 28.06 -8.02
CA GLY A 50 -3.14 29.42 -7.76
C GLY A 50 -3.00 29.77 -6.26
N VAL A 51 -3.71 29.05 -5.38
CA VAL A 51 -3.53 29.18 -3.92
C VAL A 51 -2.57 28.10 -3.40
N ILE A 52 -2.75 26.87 -3.87
CA ILE A 52 -1.92 25.72 -3.52
C ILE A 52 -1.72 24.86 -4.77
N GLN A 53 -0.61 24.14 -4.84
CA GLN A 53 -0.32 23.21 -5.94
C GLN A 53 0.11 21.85 -5.35
N ALA A 54 -0.72 21.32 -4.46
CA ALA A 54 -0.48 20.01 -3.85
C ALA A 54 -0.57 18.91 -4.91
N GLY A 55 0.34 17.97 -4.84
CA GLY A 55 0.35 16.80 -5.70
C GLY A 55 0.82 15.56 -4.93
N GLY A 56 0.42 14.38 -5.40
CA GLY A 56 0.85 13.17 -4.73
C GLY A 56 0.13 11.92 -5.17
N ARG A 57 0.09 10.96 -4.28
CA ARG A 57 -0.50 9.64 -4.53
C ARG A 57 -1.12 9.07 -3.26
N SER A 58 -2.08 8.20 -3.46
CA SER A 58 -2.68 7.41 -2.39
C SER A 58 -2.93 5.99 -2.89
N TRP A 59 -2.99 5.05 -1.97
CA TRP A 59 -3.35 3.68 -2.31
C TRP A 59 -4.15 3.03 -1.19
N ILE A 60 -5.01 2.10 -1.60
CA ILE A 60 -5.78 1.26 -0.72
C ILE A 60 -5.23 -0.15 -0.83
N THR A 61 -4.89 -0.76 0.30
CA THR A 61 -4.36 -2.12 0.39
C THR A 61 -5.22 -2.97 1.31
N SER A 62 -5.22 -4.27 1.04
CA SER A 62 -5.88 -5.28 1.87
C SER A 62 -5.03 -5.60 3.10
N VAL A 63 -5.69 -5.73 4.24
CA VAL A 63 -5.11 -6.20 5.51
C VAL A 63 -5.98 -7.37 6.02
N ASP A 64 -5.40 -8.29 6.76
CA ASP A 64 -6.09 -9.45 7.36
C ASP A 64 -6.94 -10.24 6.34
N ALA A 65 -6.34 -10.60 5.22
CA ALA A 65 -7.02 -11.34 4.14
C ALA A 65 -8.31 -10.64 3.64
N GLY A 66 -8.29 -9.32 3.55
CA GLY A 66 -9.40 -8.51 3.03
C GLY A 66 -10.42 -8.07 4.06
N ARG A 67 -10.32 -8.48 5.32
CA ARG A 67 -11.26 -8.08 6.37
C ARG A 67 -11.09 -6.63 6.80
N ARG A 68 -9.88 -6.08 6.65
CA ARG A 68 -9.53 -4.71 6.96
C ARG A 68 -8.91 -4.03 5.75
N THR A 69 -9.05 -2.73 5.71
CA THR A 69 -8.53 -1.89 4.63
C THR A 69 -7.53 -0.90 5.21
N ARG A 70 -6.36 -0.79 4.59
CA ARG A 70 -5.39 0.26 4.88
C ARG A 70 -5.38 1.28 3.74
N VAL A 71 -5.41 2.55 4.11
CA VAL A 71 -5.26 3.67 3.17
C VAL A 71 -3.98 4.40 3.53
N ASP A 72 -3.12 4.62 2.55
CA ASP A 72 -1.90 5.42 2.68
C ASP A 72 -1.99 6.62 1.73
N VAL A 73 -1.47 7.77 2.18
CA VAL A 73 -1.48 9.05 1.46
C VAL A 73 -0.10 9.66 1.51
N GLU A 74 0.42 10.10 0.37
CA GLU A 74 1.66 10.86 0.25
C GLU A 74 1.39 12.12 -0.58
N LEU A 75 1.74 13.29 -0.04
CA LEU A 75 1.60 14.58 -0.71
C LEU A 75 2.89 15.39 -0.65
N ASN A 76 3.04 16.27 -1.61
CA ASN A 76 4.09 17.27 -1.68
C ASN A 76 3.50 18.65 -2.00
N ASN A 77 4.34 19.69 -1.91
CA ASN A 77 3.99 21.10 -2.13
C ASN A 77 2.87 21.58 -1.18
N LEU A 78 2.91 21.12 0.05
CA LEU A 78 2.04 21.58 1.14
C LEU A 78 2.75 22.65 1.96
N VAL A 79 1.98 23.40 2.76
CA VAL A 79 2.53 24.40 3.68
C VAL A 79 3.28 23.72 4.81
N SER A 80 4.57 24.04 4.97
CA SER A 80 5.43 23.48 6.01
C SER A 80 4.84 23.70 7.40
N GLY A 81 4.84 22.62 8.22
CA GLY A 81 4.26 22.62 9.56
C GLY A 81 2.72 22.53 9.59
N GLY A 82 2.06 22.48 8.43
CA GLY A 82 0.61 22.28 8.35
C GLY A 82 0.17 20.88 8.74
N GLN A 83 -1.08 20.78 9.17
CA GLN A 83 -1.75 19.50 9.42
C GLN A 83 -3.00 19.43 8.55
N TYR A 84 -3.14 18.33 7.81
CA TYR A 84 -4.19 18.16 6.82
C TYR A 84 -4.93 16.85 7.07
N PRO A 85 -6.20 16.92 7.52
CA PRO A 85 -7.07 15.76 7.61
C PRO A 85 -7.35 15.19 6.21
N TRP A 86 -7.62 13.91 6.14
CA TRP A 86 -8.03 13.26 4.89
C TRP A 86 -9.18 12.29 5.11
N VAL A 87 -9.95 12.07 4.06
CA VAL A 87 -11.16 11.27 4.10
C VAL A 87 -11.30 10.45 2.83
N LEU A 88 -11.64 9.17 2.99
CA LEU A 88 -12.04 8.28 1.90
C LEU A 88 -13.54 8.39 1.71
N ARG A 89 -14.00 8.60 0.47
CA ARG A 89 -15.41 8.72 0.12
C ARG A 89 -15.78 7.83 -1.06
N TYR A 90 -17.07 7.53 -1.17
CA TYR A 90 -17.64 7.01 -2.40
C TYR A 90 -17.71 8.12 -3.47
N GLY A 91 -17.64 7.72 -4.75
CA GLY A 91 -17.81 8.62 -5.87
C GLY A 91 -16.49 9.16 -6.43
N ARG A 92 -16.57 10.36 -7.04
CA ARG A 92 -15.46 10.97 -7.78
C ARG A 92 -15.22 12.40 -7.33
N CYS A 93 -13.98 12.84 -7.45
CA CYS A 93 -13.57 14.23 -7.15
C CYS A 93 -14.50 15.25 -7.81
N GLY A 94 -15.00 16.20 -7.01
CA GLY A 94 -15.90 17.24 -7.46
C GLY A 94 -17.39 16.87 -7.52
N ALA A 95 -17.74 15.58 -7.41
CA ALA A 95 -19.14 15.15 -7.39
C ALA A 95 -19.72 14.98 -5.97
N GLY A 96 -18.86 15.04 -4.97
CA GLY A 96 -19.22 14.69 -3.59
C GLY A 96 -19.47 13.18 -3.43
N GLY A 97 -19.76 12.78 -2.22
CA GLY A 97 -20.07 11.37 -1.91
C GLY A 97 -20.10 11.09 -0.42
N ALA A 98 -20.73 9.96 -0.07
CA ALA A 98 -20.80 9.53 1.31
C ALA A 98 -19.40 9.17 1.84
N GLU A 99 -19.13 9.54 3.09
CA GLU A 99 -17.91 9.18 3.78
C GLU A 99 -17.84 7.66 3.99
N VAL A 100 -16.73 7.06 3.61
CA VAL A 100 -16.41 5.65 3.84
C VAL A 100 -15.60 5.51 5.12
N ALA A 101 -14.54 6.31 5.24
CA ALA A 101 -13.64 6.32 6.37
C ALA A 101 -12.92 7.67 6.46
N ARG A 102 -12.59 8.09 7.69
CA ARG A 102 -11.83 9.31 7.98
C ARG A 102 -10.63 8.99 8.86
N ALA A 103 -9.49 9.58 8.56
CA ALA A 103 -8.35 9.54 9.45
C ALA A 103 -8.68 10.27 10.78
N ASP A 104 -8.30 9.67 11.88
CA ASP A 104 -8.29 10.37 13.18
C ASP A 104 -7.15 11.40 13.24
N SER A 105 -7.13 12.22 14.29
CA SER A 105 -6.13 13.29 14.43
C SER A 105 -4.68 12.80 14.52
N ARG A 106 -4.45 11.52 14.85
CA ARG A 106 -3.11 10.91 14.90
C ARG A 106 -2.60 10.50 13.53
N ASN A 107 -3.52 10.32 12.59
CA ASN A 107 -3.28 9.87 11.23
C ASN A 107 -3.48 10.98 10.18
N GLU A 108 -3.53 12.26 10.61
CA GLU A 108 -3.51 13.39 9.70
C GLU A 108 -2.12 13.54 9.04
N LEU A 109 -2.11 14.19 7.88
CA LEU A 109 -0.87 14.51 7.18
C LEU A 109 -0.15 15.65 7.90
N SER A 110 0.94 15.34 8.61
CA SER A 110 1.84 16.33 9.22
C SER A 110 2.94 16.69 8.23
N VAL A 111 3.03 17.97 7.85
CA VAL A 111 3.92 18.44 6.80
C VAL A 111 5.29 18.78 7.35
N GLY A 112 6.31 18.13 6.79
CA GLY A 112 7.71 18.43 7.08
C GLY A 112 8.17 19.79 6.55
N ARG A 113 9.41 20.17 6.90
CA ARG A 113 10.03 21.43 6.45
C ARG A 113 10.22 21.47 4.92
N ASP A 114 10.26 20.31 4.29
CA ASP A 114 10.39 20.13 2.84
C ASP A 114 9.06 20.22 2.08
N GLY A 115 7.95 20.52 2.75
CA GLY A 115 6.62 20.59 2.17
C GLY A 115 6.02 19.22 1.81
N ARG A 116 6.59 18.12 2.34
CA ARG A 116 6.09 16.76 2.12
C ARG A 116 5.41 16.22 3.36
N ALA A 117 4.40 15.38 3.11
CA ALA A 117 3.68 14.68 4.18
C ALA A 117 3.36 13.26 3.75
N LYS A 118 3.34 12.36 4.73
CA LYS A 118 2.89 10.98 4.56
C LYS A 118 2.09 10.57 5.79
N ALA A 119 0.97 9.91 5.55
CA ALA A 119 0.12 9.35 6.60
C ALA A 119 -0.54 8.07 6.12
N GLY A 120 -1.07 7.28 7.05
CA GLY A 120 -1.83 6.09 6.74
C GLY A 120 -2.68 5.68 7.92
N ALA A 121 -3.82 5.06 7.64
CA ALA A 121 -4.72 4.52 8.64
C ALA A 121 -5.32 3.20 8.19
N GLU A 122 -5.65 2.36 9.17
CA GLU A 122 -6.38 1.12 8.96
C GLU A 122 -7.81 1.27 9.46
N PHE A 123 -8.73 0.68 8.72
CA PHE A 123 -10.15 0.74 8.99
C PHE A 123 -10.75 -0.67 9.03
N ASP A 124 -11.66 -0.89 9.97
CA ASP A 124 -12.42 -2.14 10.08
C ASP A 124 -13.51 -2.19 9.00
N ARG A 125 -13.04 -2.27 7.77
CA ARG A 125 -13.87 -2.37 6.56
C ARG A 125 -13.23 -3.33 5.59
N TYR A 126 -14.08 -4.11 4.92
CA TYR A 126 -13.63 -5.02 3.88
C TYR A 126 -12.93 -4.26 2.74
N PHE A 127 -11.87 -4.88 2.22
CA PHE A 127 -11.17 -4.35 1.07
C PHE A 127 -12.12 -4.25 -0.13
N PRO A 128 -12.19 -3.07 -0.79
CA PRO A 128 -13.12 -2.87 -1.90
C PRO A 128 -12.72 -3.70 -3.12
N THR A 129 -13.70 -4.37 -3.72
CA THR A 129 -13.53 -5.15 -4.96
C THR A 129 -14.09 -4.42 -6.17
N THR A 130 -15.05 -3.53 -5.99
CA THR A 130 -15.72 -2.75 -7.03
C THR A 130 -16.13 -1.38 -6.50
N GLY A 131 -16.55 -0.49 -7.36
CA GLY A 131 -17.08 0.84 -7.02
C GLY A 131 -16.15 1.98 -7.39
N ASP A 132 -16.66 3.20 -7.26
CA ASP A 132 -15.88 4.43 -7.39
C ASP A 132 -15.52 4.93 -6.00
N TYR A 133 -14.24 5.20 -5.80
CA TYR A 133 -13.71 5.75 -4.55
C TYR A 133 -12.83 6.95 -4.85
N MET A 134 -12.87 7.92 -3.96
CA MET A 134 -11.98 9.08 -4.01
C MET A 134 -11.39 9.34 -2.63
N ILE A 135 -10.24 9.99 -2.61
CA ILE A 135 -9.66 10.52 -1.39
C ILE A 135 -9.63 12.04 -1.48
N GLU A 136 -10.05 12.70 -0.44
CA GLU A 136 -9.98 14.14 -0.27
C GLU A 136 -9.06 14.48 0.89
N VAL A 137 -8.18 15.45 0.67
CA VAL A 137 -7.34 16.06 1.71
C VAL A 137 -7.88 17.46 1.96
N LEU A 138 -8.16 17.75 3.22
CA LEU A 138 -8.89 18.94 3.66
C LEU A 138 -7.91 19.99 4.17
N ALA A 139 -8.28 21.27 4.11
CA ALA A 139 -7.42 22.38 4.52
C ALA A 139 -7.09 22.34 6.02
N SER A 140 -8.02 21.94 6.85
CA SER A 140 -7.83 21.75 8.30
C SER A 140 -9.01 20.96 8.89
N SER A 141 -8.89 20.55 10.14
CA SER A 141 -9.98 19.92 10.91
C SER A 141 -11.14 20.88 11.18
N VAL A 142 -10.87 22.19 11.23
CA VAL A 142 -11.89 23.24 11.42
C VAL A 142 -12.56 23.58 10.08
N ASN A 143 -11.77 23.74 9.01
CA ASN A 143 -12.29 23.97 7.67
C ASN A 143 -12.31 22.65 6.87
N ASN A 144 -13.23 21.79 7.22
CA ASN A 144 -13.38 20.45 6.65
C ASN A 144 -14.16 20.40 5.32
N THR A 145 -14.58 21.54 4.80
CA THR A 145 -15.26 21.66 3.51
C THR A 145 -14.32 22.04 2.37
N GLN A 146 -13.16 22.61 2.68
CA GLN A 146 -12.20 23.04 1.68
C GLN A 146 -11.21 21.92 1.34
N VAL A 147 -11.32 21.41 0.13
CA VAL A 147 -10.46 20.33 -0.38
C VAL A 147 -9.21 20.93 -1.02
N VAL A 148 -8.03 20.59 -0.50
CA VAL A 148 -6.73 21.05 -1.03
C VAL A 148 -6.12 20.07 -2.03
N ALA A 149 -6.46 18.78 -1.92
CA ALA A 149 -6.10 17.77 -2.91
C ALA A 149 -7.17 16.70 -2.99
N CYS A 150 -7.40 16.17 -4.18
CA CYS A 150 -8.33 15.08 -4.42
C CYS A 150 -7.76 14.10 -5.44
N GLY A 151 -8.08 12.82 -5.30
CA GLY A 151 -7.70 11.77 -6.23
C GLY A 151 -8.74 10.67 -6.33
N ASN A 152 -9.05 10.25 -7.55
CA ASN A 152 -9.93 9.11 -7.81
C ASN A 152 -9.10 7.83 -7.80
N PHE A 153 -9.57 6.82 -7.11
CA PHE A 153 -8.94 5.50 -7.10
C PHE A 153 -9.27 4.73 -8.38
N ALA A 154 -8.23 4.23 -9.01
CA ALA A 154 -8.36 3.21 -10.04
C ALA A 154 -8.26 1.82 -9.41
N PRO A 155 -9.15 0.87 -9.75
CA PRO A 155 -9.06 -0.49 -9.28
C PRO A 155 -7.77 -1.15 -9.75
N PRO A 156 -7.34 -2.25 -9.10
CA PRO A 156 -6.22 -3.05 -9.57
C PRO A 156 -6.47 -3.46 -11.03
N SER A 157 -5.54 -3.14 -11.92
CA SER A 157 -5.61 -3.66 -13.29
C SER A 157 -5.38 -5.17 -13.23
N MET A 158 -6.38 -5.97 -13.57
CA MET A 158 -6.16 -7.38 -13.87
C MET A 158 -5.33 -7.45 -15.15
N GLN A 159 -4.02 -7.55 -15.00
CA GLN A 159 -3.16 -7.86 -16.13
C GLN A 159 -3.28 -9.36 -16.35
N PRO A 160 -3.77 -9.82 -17.53
CA PRO A 160 -3.82 -11.25 -17.80
C PRO A 160 -2.38 -11.81 -17.70
N PRO A 161 -2.20 -13.02 -17.16
CA PRO A 161 -0.90 -13.67 -17.13
C PRO A 161 -0.37 -13.78 -18.57
N ARG A 162 0.87 -13.33 -18.77
CA ARG A 162 1.58 -13.47 -20.04
C ARG A 162 2.07 -14.88 -20.23
#